data_da86b07121fdc980aa7eb7bc874dc2c6
#
_entry.id   da86b07121fdc980aa7eb7bc874dc2c6
#
_cell.length_a   1.000
_cell.length_b   1.000
_cell.length_c   1.000
_cell.angle_alpha   90.00
_cell.angle_beta   90.00
_cell.angle_gamma   90.00
#
_symmetry.space_group_name_H-M   'P 1'
#
loop_
_entity.id
_entity.type
_entity.pdbx_description
1 polymer ?
#
loop_
_entity_poly.entity_id
_entity_poly.type
_entity_poly.pdbx_seq_one_letter_code
_entity_poly.pdbx_strand_id
1 'polypeptide(L)'
;QDVIFPAPATASMFEYCSLFVLAAQNESIPLMRPGHTHLEVNNKAIEVVGRELLTLGLVAKNTPEQAGLYLFHGTGHPLGLHTHDVYDRARAYEVGMVFTNEPGVYVRKDDILGSGIFGTLTASEQASMRAAVQRYDGIGIRIEDDVLITPGDPKVLSAGAPRTVKEIEAWMASGSR
;
A
#
# COMPACT_ATOMS: atom_id res chain seq x y z
N GLN A 1 4.52 4.91 -10.67
CA GLN A 1 4.97 4.95 -9.25
C GLN A 1 4.92 6.38 -8.76
N ASP A 2 3.94 6.67 -7.91
CA ASP A 2 3.81 7.99 -7.29
C ASP A 2 4.61 8.01 -6.00
N VAL A 3 5.86 8.48 -6.09
CA VAL A 3 6.68 8.73 -4.90
C VAL A 3 6.44 10.16 -4.45
N ILE A 4 5.69 10.33 -3.36
CA ILE A 4 5.43 11.64 -2.76
C ILE A 4 6.52 11.90 -1.72
N PHE A 5 7.40 12.86 -1.99
CA PHE A 5 8.49 13.22 -1.08
C PHE A 5 7.95 14.03 0.11
N PRO A 6 8.24 13.64 1.35
CA PRO A 6 7.90 14.38 2.55
C PRO A 6 8.99 15.37 2.96
N ALA A 7 8.61 16.41 3.70
CA ALA A 7 9.50 17.12 4.62
C ALA A 7 9.05 16.75 6.04
N PRO A 8 9.86 16.59 7.00
CA PRO A 8 11.27 16.31 7.25
C PRO A 8 11.54 14.90 7.83
N ALA A 9 10.94 13.86 7.24
CA ALA A 9 11.25 12.47 7.64
C ALA A 9 12.69 12.10 7.21
N THR A 10 13.37 11.30 8.02
CA THR A 10 14.71 10.82 7.66
C THR A 10 14.63 9.81 6.52
N ALA A 11 15.68 9.70 5.70
CA ALA A 11 15.75 8.74 4.59
C ALA A 11 15.45 7.30 5.05
N SER A 12 15.91 6.92 6.26
CA SER A 12 15.62 5.61 6.85
C SER A 12 14.13 5.37 7.12
N MET A 13 13.36 6.39 7.50
CA MET A 13 11.93 6.27 7.77
C MET A 13 11.15 6.08 6.47
N PHE A 14 11.53 6.78 5.42
CA PHE A 14 10.98 6.61 4.09
C PHE A 14 11.29 5.20 3.56
N GLU A 15 12.52 4.73 3.72
CA GLU A 15 12.95 3.39 3.31
C GLU A 15 12.11 2.30 3.99
N TYR A 16 11.87 2.40 5.31
CA TYR A 16 10.99 1.47 6.02
C TYR A 16 9.57 1.43 5.45
N CYS A 17 8.95 2.60 5.24
CA CYS A 17 7.60 2.65 4.65
C CYS A 17 7.58 2.08 3.23
N SER A 18 8.63 2.29 2.44
CA SER A 18 8.79 1.70 1.10
C SER A 18 8.81 0.17 1.15
N LEU A 19 9.54 -0.41 2.12
CA LEU A 19 9.60 -1.86 2.32
C LEU A 19 8.24 -2.45 2.69
N PHE A 20 7.41 -1.74 3.46
CA PHE A 20 6.08 -2.21 3.84
C PHE A 20 5.12 -2.25 2.66
N VAL A 21 5.13 -1.19 1.85
CA VAL A 21 4.30 -1.12 0.65
C VAL A 21 4.71 -2.23 -0.32
N LEU A 22 6.01 -2.45 -0.49
CA LEU A 22 6.53 -3.54 -1.32
C LEU A 22 6.15 -4.92 -0.75
N ALA A 23 6.20 -5.11 0.58
CA ALA A 23 5.74 -6.35 1.22
C ALA A 23 4.25 -6.60 0.98
N ALA A 24 3.41 -5.57 1.13
CA ALA A 24 1.99 -5.66 0.85
C ALA A 24 1.71 -6.07 -0.60
N GLN A 25 2.44 -5.49 -1.55
CA GLN A 25 2.36 -5.84 -2.96
C GLN A 25 2.80 -7.28 -3.22
N ASN A 26 3.95 -7.69 -2.71
CA ASN A 26 4.50 -9.03 -2.89
C ASN A 26 3.61 -10.13 -2.29
N GLU A 27 2.90 -9.87 -1.18
CA GLU A 27 2.01 -10.83 -0.55
C GLU A 27 0.59 -10.83 -1.17
N SER A 28 0.15 -9.74 -1.79
CA SER A 28 -1.19 -9.63 -2.39
C SER A 28 -1.23 -10.06 -3.87
N ILE A 29 -0.19 -9.77 -4.66
CA ILE A 29 -0.12 -10.16 -6.09
C ILE A 29 -0.36 -11.67 -6.31
N PRO A 30 0.19 -12.60 -5.52
CA PRO A 30 -0.07 -14.05 -5.71
C PRO A 30 -1.54 -14.46 -5.64
N LEU A 31 -2.41 -13.65 -5.03
CA LEU A 31 -3.86 -13.87 -5.01
C LEU A 31 -4.57 -13.37 -6.28
N MET A 32 -3.89 -12.65 -7.17
CA MET A 32 -4.46 -12.12 -8.42
C MET A 32 -4.51 -13.21 -9.50
N ARG A 33 -5.32 -14.23 -9.26
CA ARG A 33 -5.47 -15.41 -10.14
C ARG A 33 -6.91 -15.93 -10.14
N PRO A 34 -7.32 -16.75 -11.12
CA PRO A 34 -8.68 -17.26 -11.20
C PRO A 34 -9.17 -17.89 -9.90
N GLY A 35 -10.41 -17.60 -9.53
CA GLY A 35 -11.05 -18.09 -8.31
C GLY A 35 -10.91 -17.18 -7.09
N HIS A 36 -9.96 -16.24 -7.09
CA HIS A 36 -9.87 -15.18 -6.08
C HIS A 36 -10.63 -13.93 -6.53
N THR A 37 -10.91 -13.05 -5.58
CA THR A 37 -11.59 -11.77 -5.81
C THR A 37 -10.66 -10.60 -5.53
N HIS A 38 -10.97 -9.42 -6.09
CA HIS A 38 -10.24 -8.20 -5.75
C HIS A 38 -10.35 -7.84 -4.27
N LEU A 39 -11.46 -8.19 -3.62
CA LEU A 39 -11.65 -7.96 -2.19
C LEU A 39 -10.64 -8.76 -1.34
N GLU A 40 -10.34 -10.02 -1.72
CA GLU A 40 -9.33 -10.83 -1.03
C GLU A 40 -7.94 -10.24 -1.18
N VAL A 41 -7.57 -9.77 -2.38
CA VAL A 41 -6.30 -9.07 -2.65
C VAL A 41 -6.18 -7.81 -1.80
N ASN A 42 -7.23 -6.99 -1.78
CA ASN A 42 -7.28 -5.76 -0.97
C ASN A 42 -7.14 -6.05 0.53
N ASN A 43 -7.85 -7.05 1.04
CA ASN A 43 -7.79 -7.44 2.44
C ASN A 43 -6.40 -7.94 2.84
N LYS A 44 -5.73 -8.70 1.95
CA LYS A 44 -4.35 -9.15 2.18
C LYS A 44 -3.40 -7.96 2.26
N ALA A 45 -3.49 -6.99 1.36
CA ALA A 45 -2.64 -5.80 1.39
C ALA A 45 -2.87 -4.99 2.69
N ILE A 46 -4.13 -4.79 3.10
CA ILE A 46 -4.47 -4.11 4.36
C ILE A 46 -3.91 -4.85 5.58
N GLU A 47 -4.01 -6.18 5.62
CA GLU A 47 -3.46 -7.02 6.68
C GLU A 47 -1.95 -6.81 6.82
N VAL A 48 -1.22 -6.86 5.69
CA VAL A 48 0.23 -6.69 5.67
C VAL A 48 0.62 -5.29 6.10
N VAL A 49 0.00 -4.26 5.52
CA VAL A 49 0.23 -2.86 5.93
C VAL A 49 -0.02 -2.68 7.42
N GLY A 50 -1.14 -3.18 7.95
CA GLY A 50 -1.47 -3.06 9.38
C GLY A 50 -0.45 -3.75 10.29
N ARG A 51 0.09 -4.91 9.89
CA ARG A 51 1.16 -5.61 10.62
C ARG A 51 2.43 -4.75 10.72
N GLU A 52 2.83 -4.13 9.63
CA GLU A 52 4.03 -3.30 9.59
C GLU A 52 3.83 -1.96 10.32
N LEU A 53 2.66 -1.35 10.18
CA LEU A 53 2.29 -0.15 10.96
C LEU A 53 2.29 -0.41 12.47
N LEU A 54 1.86 -1.61 12.90
CA LEU A 54 1.92 -2.01 14.30
C LEU A 54 3.36 -2.07 14.82
N THR A 55 4.28 -2.58 14.03
CA THR A 55 5.72 -2.65 14.36
C THR A 55 6.33 -1.25 14.59
N LEU A 56 5.83 -0.24 13.87
CA LEU A 56 6.24 1.16 14.01
C LEU A 56 5.50 1.92 15.12
N GLY A 57 4.49 1.31 15.75
CA GLY A 57 3.62 1.98 16.71
C GLY A 57 2.67 2.99 16.08
N LEU A 58 2.49 2.95 14.75
CA LEU A 58 1.57 3.82 14.01
C LEU A 58 0.11 3.39 14.18
N VAL A 59 -0.13 2.14 14.54
CA VAL A 59 -1.43 1.62 14.99
C VAL A 59 -1.27 0.90 16.33
N ALA A 60 -2.34 0.85 17.13
CA ALA A 60 -2.34 0.12 18.39
C ALA A 60 -2.65 -1.37 18.20
N LYS A 61 -3.37 -1.71 17.12
CA LYS A 61 -3.76 -3.08 16.78
C LYS A 61 -3.75 -3.23 15.25
N ASN A 62 -3.39 -4.42 14.77
CA ASN A 62 -3.56 -4.74 13.35
C ASN A 62 -5.03 -5.07 13.05
N THR A 63 -5.82 -4.03 12.81
CA THR A 63 -7.21 -4.15 12.36
C THR A 63 -7.42 -3.36 11.07
N PRO A 64 -8.37 -3.78 10.20
CA PRO A 64 -8.65 -3.07 8.95
C PRO A 64 -8.99 -1.59 9.16
N GLU A 65 -9.70 -1.27 10.24
CA GLU A 65 -10.09 0.11 10.56
C GLU A 65 -8.87 0.98 10.89
N GLN A 66 -7.93 0.47 11.69
CA GLN A 66 -6.72 1.22 12.04
C GLN A 66 -5.76 1.31 10.86
N ALA A 67 -5.55 0.24 10.09
CA ALA A 67 -4.74 0.25 8.88
C ALA A 67 -5.32 1.20 7.82
N GLY A 68 -6.65 1.26 7.70
CA GLY A 68 -7.38 2.14 6.79
C GLY A 68 -7.16 3.63 7.04
N LEU A 69 -6.66 4.05 8.20
CA LEU A 69 -6.24 5.44 8.45
C LEU A 69 -5.02 5.84 7.61
N TYR A 70 -4.23 4.87 7.16
CA TYR A 70 -2.99 5.05 6.41
C TYR A 70 -3.13 4.62 4.96
N LEU A 71 -4.03 3.68 4.65
CA LEU A 71 -4.34 3.21 3.32
C LEU A 71 -5.84 3.48 3.06
N PHE A 72 -6.15 4.70 2.63
CA PHE A 72 -7.52 5.21 2.50
C PHE A 72 -8.12 5.02 1.10
N HIS A 73 -7.44 4.33 0.20
CA HIS A 73 -7.92 3.95 -1.13
C HIS A 73 -7.90 2.44 -1.33
N GLY A 74 -8.58 1.96 -2.36
CA GLY A 74 -8.49 0.55 -2.77
C GLY A 74 -7.09 0.23 -3.29
N THR A 75 -6.67 -1.03 -3.13
CA THR A 75 -5.34 -1.48 -3.56
C THR A 75 -5.25 -1.81 -5.03
N GLY A 76 -6.25 -1.44 -5.84
CA GLY A 76 -6.22 -1.62 -7.28
C GLY A 76 -7.59 -1.47 -7.94
N HIS A 77 -7.56 -1.49 -9.26
CA HIS A 77 -8.71 -1.37 -10.14
C HIS A 77 -8.43 -2.10 -11.47
N PRO A 78 -9.48 -2.48 -12.23
CA PRO A 78 -9.28 -3.00 -13.57
C PRO A 78 -8.80 -1.91 -14.52
N LEU A 79 -8.00 -2.35 -15.51
CA LEU A 79 -7.62 -1.56 -16.67
C LEU A 79 -8.43 -2.05 -17.88
N GLY A 80 -9.10 -1.14 -18.57
CA GLY A 80 -9.95 -1.43 -19.73
C GLY A 80 -10.09 -0.23 -20.65
N LEU A 81 -11.32 0.08 -21.03
CA LEU A 81 -11.62 1.30 -21.83
C LEU A 81 -11.36 2.58 -21.03
N HIS A 82 -11.44 2.49 -19.71
CA HIS A 82 -11.11 3.55 -18.78
C HIS A 82 -9.98 3.12 -17.85
N THR A 83 -9.19 4.07 -17.35
CA THR A 83 -8.13 3.83 -16.36
C THR A 83 -8.71 3.17 -15.09
N HIS A 84 -9.82 3.70 -14.57
CA HIS A 84 -10.62 3.08 -13.52
C HIS A 84 -11.87 2.48 -14.17
N ASP A 85 -11.72 1.29 -14.76
CA ASP A 85 -12.83 0.66 -15.46
C ASP A 85 -13.86 0.04 -14.51
N VAL A 86 -15.05 -0.20 -15.02
CA VAL A 86 -16.20 -0.69 -14.22
C VAL A 86 -15.96 -2.14 -13.82
N TYR A 87 -16.13 -2.45 -12.53
CA TYR A 87 -15.90 -3.79 -12.00
C TYR A 87 -16.70 -4.07 -10.73
N ASP A 88 -17.24 -5.29 -10.64
CA ASP A 88 -17.81 -5.83 -9.41
C ASP A 88 -16.68 -6.45 -8.54
N ARG A 89 -16.39 -5.84 -7.41
CA ARG A 89 -15.31 -6.25 -6.49
C ARG A 89 -15.50 -7.66 -5.91
N ALA A 90 -16.73 -8.18 -5.91
CA ALA A 90 -17.04 -9.53 -5.45
C ALA A 90 -16.91 -10.58 -6.57
N ARG A 91 -16.77 -10.15 -7.83
CA ARG A 91 -16.55 -11.04 -8.96
C ARG A 91 -15.14 -11.65 -8.89
N ALA A 92 -15.07 -12.96 -9.11
CA ALA A 92 -13.78 -13.64 -9.20
C ALA A 92 -12.98 -13.17 -10.43
N TYR A 93 -11.66 -13.16 -10.29
CA TYR A 93 -10.79 -12.93 -11.43
C TYR A 93 -10.94 -14.00 -12.50
N GLU A 94 -10.86 -13.57 -13.74
CA GLU A 94 -10.88 -14.44 -14.92
C GLU A 94 -9.59 -14.24 -15.74
N VAL A 95 -9.16 -15.27 -16.43
CA VAL A 95 -7.97 -15.20 -17.31
C VAL A 95 -8.15 -14.12 -18.37
N GLY A 96 -7.12 -13.32 -18.55
CA GLY A 96 -7.10 -12.18 -19.49
C GLY A 96 -7.47 -10.84 -18.87
N MET A 97 -8.00 -10.79 -17.64
CA MET A 97 -8.19 -9.52 -16.94
C MET A 97 -6.85 -8.88 -16.60
N VAL A 98 -6.79 -7.56 -16.65
CA VAL A 98 -5.66 -6.74 -16.20
C VAL A 98 -6.12 -5.81 -15.09
N PHE A 99 -5.38 -5.81 -13.98
CA PHE A 99 -5.64 -4.98 -12.82
C PHE A 99 -4.37 -4.30 -12.36
N THR A 100 -4.50 -3.12 -11.77
CA THR A 100 -3.43 -2.56 -10.95
C THR A 100 -3.33 -3.30 -9.61
N ASN A 101 -2.12 -3.31 -9.02
CA ASN A 101 -1.90 -3.62 -7.62
C ASN A 101 -1.04 -2.50 -7.04
N GLU A 102 -1.65 -1.63 -6.23
CA GLU A 102 -1.12 -0.31 -5.87
C GLU A 102 -1.28 -0.01 -4.36
N PRO A 103 -0.83 -0.88 -3.46
CA PRO A 103 -0.88 -0.56 -2.04
C PRO A 103 -0.07 0.70 -1.75
N GLY A 104 -0.52 1.46 -0.76
CA GLY A 104 0.16 2.68 -0.33
C GLY A 104 0.06 2.90 1.17
N VAL A 105 0.94 3.72 1.70
CA VAL A 105 0.92 4.20 3.09
C VAL A 105 1.09 5.72 3.09
N TYR A 106 0.19 6.40 3.78
CA TYR A 106 0.17 7.87 3.87
C TYR A 106 -0.01 8.30 5.31
N VAL A 107 1.01 8.92 5.89
CA VAL A 107 0.97 9.41 7.27
C VAL A 107 0.54 10.87 7.26
N ARG A 108 -0.75 11.11 7.45
CA ARG A 108 -1.35 12.44 7.55
C ARG A 108 -1.79 12.69 8.98
N LYS A 109 -0.93 13.31 9.75
CA LYS A 109 -1.07 13.48 11.19
C LYS A 109 -2.45 13.99 11.61
N ASP A 110 -2.92 15.05 10.99
CA ASP A 110 -4.16 15.72 11.41
C ASP A 110 -5.39 14.85 11.13
N ASP A 111 -5.40 14.12 10.00
CA ASP A 111 -6.46 13.17 9.66
C ASP A 111 -6.48 11.98 10.63
N ILE A 112 -5.32 11.44 10.93
CA ILE A 112 -5.17 10.27 11.81
C ILE A 112 -5.57 10.61 13.24
N LEU A 113 -4.98 11.66 13.80
CA LEU A 113 -5.22 12.06 15.19
C LEU A 113 -6.60 12.71 15.42
N GLY A 114 -7.22 13.23 14.37
CA GLY A 114 -8.59 13.74 14.38
C GLY A 114 -9.66 12.67 14.12
N SER A 115 -9.28 11.44 13.78
CA SER A 115 -10.21 10.38 13.43
C SER A 115 -11.02 9.88 14.65
N GLY A 116 -12.27 9.46 14.42
CA GLY A 116 -13.06 8.80 15.43
C GLY A 116 -12.42 7.50 15.95
N ILE A 117 -11.67 6.79 15.07
CA ILE A 117 -10.94 5.56 15.43
C ILE A 117 -9.88 5.86 16.49
N PHE A 118 -9.06 6.92 16.28
CA PHE A 118 -8.09 7.35 17.30
C PHE A 118 -8.76 7.70 18.63
N GLY A 119 -9.94 8.33 18.59
CA GLY A 119 -10.71 8.68 19.79
C GLY A 119 -11.21 7.47 20.59
N THR A 120 -11.30 6.27 20.02
CA THR A 120 -11.71 5.05 20.72
C THR A 120 -10.56 4.34 21.47
N LEU A 121 -9.31 4.76 21.24
CA LEU A 121 -8.14 4.17 21.88
C LEU A 121 -8.00 4.60 23.34
N THR A 122 -7.36 3.77 24.15
CA THR A 122 -7.01 4.13 25.53
C THR A 122 -6.01 5.30 25.56
N ALA A 123 -5.93 6.03 26.65
CA ALA A 123 -5.01 7.16 26.80
C ALA A 123 -3.54 6.76 26.54
N SER A 124 -3.13 5.55 26.97
CA SER A 124 -1.79 5.02 26.72
C SER A 124 -1.54 4.73 25.25
N GLU A 125 -2.50 4.08 24.56
CA GLU A 125 -2.41 3.81 23.11
C GLU A 125 -2.37 5.12 22.31
N GLN A 126 -3.22 6.11 22.66
CA GLN A 126 -3.21 7.44 22.04
C GLN A 126 -1.86 8.14 22.20
N ALA A 127 -1.26 8.10 23.39
CA ALA A 127 0.02 8.74 23.65
C ALA A 127 1.15 8.12 22.80
N SER A 128 1.20 6.78 22.75
CA SER A 128 2.17 6.04 21.97
C SER A 128 2.01 6.31 20.47
N MET A 129 0.79 6.13 19.96
CA MET A 129 0.48 6.34 18.54
C MET A 129 0.71 7.79 18.11
N ARG A 130 0.38 8.78 18.94
CA ARG A 130 0.63 10.20 18.66
C ARG A 130 2.12 10.49 18.45
N ALA A 131 3.00 9.94 19.28
CA ALA A 131 4.44 10.12 19.16
C ALA A 131 4.96 9.52 17.84
N ALA A 132 4.49 8.32 17.48
CA ALA A 132 4.84 7.67 16.21
C ALA A 132 4.32 8.48 15.01
N VAL A 133 3.03 8.86 15.00
CA VAL A 133 2.43 9.64 13.92
C VAL A 133 3.17 10.96 13.70
N GLN A 134 3.53 11.68 14.77
CA GLN A 134 4.32 12.92 14.65
C GLN A 134 5.69 12.69 14.02
N ARG A 135 6.32 11.54 14.32
CA ARG A 135 7.63 11.19 13.80
C ARG A 135 7.60 10.88 12.30
N TYR A 136 6.52 10.24 11.82
CA TYR A 136 6.36 9.81 10.42
C TYR A 136 5.50 10.76 9.57
N ASP A 137 5.07 11.89 10.13
CA ASP A 137 4.17 12.82 9.45
C ASP A 137 4.71 13.29 8.10
N GLY A 138 3.84 13.34 7.11
CA GLY A 138 4.15 13.76 5.74
C GLY A 138 4.73 12.67 4.85
N ILE A 139 4.96 11.45 5.34
CA ILE A 139 5.37 10.34 4.47
C ILE A 139 4.16 9.84 3.68
N GLY A 140 4.34 9.74 2.35
CA GLY A 140 3.39 9.10 1.43
C GLY A 140 4.15 8.27 0.41
N ILE A 141 3.80 6.97 0.30
CA ILE A 141 4.43 6.04 -0.63
C ILE A 141 3.37 5.14 -1.25
N ARG A 142 3.46 4.96 -2.56
CA ARG A 142 2.70 3.96 -3.33
C ARG A 142 3.66 3.23 -4.26
N ILE A 143 3.48 1.93 -4.39
CA ILE A 143 4.12 1.14 -5.43
C ILE A 143 2.99 0.52 -6.24
N GLU A 144 3.00 0.70 -7.56
CA GLU A 144 1.95 0.25 -8.45
C GLU A 144 2.52 -0.65 -9.54
N ASP A 145 1.89 -1.78 -9.75
CA ASP A 145 2.15 -2.69 -10.86
C ASP A 145 0.87 -3.02 -11.62
N ASP A 146 0.98 -3.18 -12.93
CA ASP A 146 -0.05 -3.76 -13.77
C ASP A 146 0.11 -5.27 -13.81
N VAL A 147 -0.96 -5.97 -13.50
CA VAL A 147 -0.96 -7.44 -13.34
C VAL A 147 -1.97 -8.09 -14.27
N LEU A 148 -1.48 -8.96 -15.16
CA LEU A 148 -2.32 -9.80 -16.01
C LEU A 148 -2.69 -11.10 -15.27
N ILE A 149 -3.97 -11.39 -15.21
CA ILE A 149 -4.50 -12.65 -14.68
C ILE A 149 -4.26 -13.76 -15.71
N THR A 150 -3.52 -14.79 -15.31
CA THR A 150 -3.17 -15.94 -16.15
C THR A 150 -3.81 -17.23 -15.61
N PRO A 151 -3.81 -18.36 -16.35
CA PRO A 151 -4.26 -19.64 -15.81
C PRO A 151 -3.42 -20.16 -14.63
N GLY A 152 -2.17 -19.70 -14.50
CA GLY A 152 -1.24 -20.03 -13.43
C GLY A 152 -0.94 -18.82 -12.54
N ASP A 153 0.35 -18.56 -12.31
CA ASP A 153 0.78 -17.39 -11.54
C ASP A 153 0.48 -16.09 -12.29
N PRO A 154 0.10 -15.01 -11.59
CA PRO A 154 -0.13 -13.71 -12.19
C PRO A 154 1.14 -13.18 -12.86
N LYS A 155 0.97 -12.49 -13.99
CA LYS A 155 2.09 -11.88 -14.72
C LYS A 155 2.12 -10.38 -14.48
N VAL A 156 3.17 -9.90 -13.83
CA VAL A 156 3.43 -8.45 -13.66
C VAL A 156 3.91 -7.89 -15.00
N LEU A 157 3.13 -7.02 -15.62
CA LEU A 157 3.42 -6.41 -16.92
C LEU A 157 4.45 -5.29 -16.79
N SER A 158 4.43 -4.57 -15.66
CA SER A 158 5.33 -3.47 -15.30
C SER A 158 6.64 -3.93 -14.62
N ALA A 159 6.98 -5.23 -14.66
CA ALA A 159 8.13 -5.79 -13.95
C ALA A 159 9.50 -5.16 -14.31
N GLY A 160 9.59 -4.42 -15.42
CA GLY A 160 10.78 -3.66 -15.80
C GLY A 160 10.95 -2.32 -15.05
N ALA A 161 9.94 -1.86 -14.35
CA ALA A 161 10.03 -0.64 -13.55
C ALA A 161 10.70 -0.90 -12.18
N PRO A 162 11.61 -0.03 -11.72
CA PRO A 162 12.26 -0.20 -10.42
C PRO A 162 11.23 -0.03 -9.30
N ARG A 163 11.27 -0.90 -8.28
CA ARG A 163 10.33 -0.90 -7.15
C ARG A 163 11.01 -0.75 -5.80
N THR A 164 12.26 -1.21 -5.67
CA THR A 164 13.02 -1.04 -4.45
C THR A 164 13.75 0.31 -4.43
N VAL A 165 14.02 0.84 -3.24
CA VAL A 165 14.81 2.07 -3.06
C VAL A 165 16.14 1.95 -3.81
N LYS A 166 16.83 0.81 -3.64
CA LYS A 166 18.12 0.55 -4.31
C LYS A 166 18.03 0.59 -5.84
N GLU A 167 16.99 -0.01 -6.42
CA GLU A 167 16.77 0.02 -7.88
C GLU A 167 16.46 1.42 -8.37
N ILE A 168 15.63 2.18 -7.65
CA ILE A 168 15.27 3.56 -7.98
C ILE A 168 16.51 4.46 -7.94
N GLU A 169 17.30 4.38 -6.86
CA GLU A 169 18.54 5.14 -6.71
C GLU A 169 19.56 4.79 -7.81
N ALA A 170 19.73 3.51 -8.12
CA ALA A 170 20.61 3.06 -9.19
C ALA A 170 20.14 3.57 -10.56
N TRP A 171 18.84 3.52 -10.83
CA TRP A 171 18.25 4.04 -12.07
C TRP A 171 18.44 5.56 -12.20
N MET A 172 18.20 6.31 -11.13
CA MET A 172 18.45 7.76 -11.11
C MET A 172 19.92 8.09 -11.32
N ALA A 173 20.84 7.36 -10.69
CA ALA A 173 22.27 7.55 -10.82
C ALA A 173 22.79 7.22 -12.24
N SER A 174 22.11 6.34 -12.96
CA SER A 174 22.49 5.98 -14.34
C SER A 174 22.25 7.09 -15.37
N GLY A 175 21.52 8.15 -15.02
CA GLY A 175 21.12 9.22 -15.91
C GLY A 175 20.14 8.78 -17.01
N SER A 176 19.53 7.62 -16.86
CA SER A 176 18.51 7.11 -17.79
C SER A 176 17.28 8.02 -17.72
N ARG A 177 16.95 8.63 -18.87
CA ARG A 177 15.74 9.44 -19.07
C ARG A 177 14.71 8.63 -19.85
#